data_7696ee55c25f4a297b9dd1a9ab8542c1
#
_entry.id   7696ee55c25f4a297b9dd1a9ab8542c1
#
_cell.length_a   1.000
_cell.length_b   1.000
_cell.length_c   1.000
_cell.angle_alpha   90.00
_cell.angle_beta   90.00
_cell.angle_gamma   90.00
#
_symmetry.space_group_name_H-M   'P 1'
#
loop_
_entity.id
_entity.type
_entity.pdbx_description
1 polymer ?
#
loop_
_entity_poly.entity_id
_entity_poly.type
_entity_poly.pdbx_seq_one_letter_code
_entity_poly.pdbx_strand_id
1 'polypeptide(L)'
;MIVSTPHGMNMFYKLWTDAKSKKNDYIPVEVHWSEVPGRDEVWKEETIRNTSQSQFNSEFECEFLGSIDTLIAPHKLKVMPYVDPIQSHADLDIFERPDPAKTYFLTADVSRGTSQDYSAFLVFDVTQMPYRVVAKYRNNEIKPLLFPQKIYEVAKAYNECFVLVEVNDIGEQVANALQFDLEYDNLVMASMRGRAGQILGAGFSGGRAQLGVRTTKSVKRVGCSNLKQLIESDKLLIPDYDIMSELSTFVVKGSSHQADDGCTDDLVACLFIFAWAVDQQYFKELTDNDIRERMYREQKDQLEQDMAPFGFIDNGIDDPEVEVDEYGTRWTTVVRDHNTDW
;
A
#
# COMPACT_ATOMS: atom_id res chain seq x y z
N MET A 1 6.48 -19.18 -31.47
CA MET A 1 6.73 -17.82 -31.98
C MET A 1 5.53 -16.97 -31.56
N ILE A 2 5.76 -15.83 -30.91
CA ILE A 2 4.72 -14.86 -30.54
C ILE A 2 5.02 -13.61 -31.35
N VAL A 3 4.00 -13.08 -32.04
CA VAL A 3 4.11 -11.86 -32.84
C VAL A 3 3.02 -10.91 -32.41
N SER A 4 3.37 -9.67 -32.13
CA SER A 4 2.43 -8.61 -31.79
C SER A 4 3.03 -7.26 -32.14
N THR A 5 2.17 -6.27 -32.30
CA THR A 5 2.56 -4.85 -32.28
C THR A 5 2.59 -4.35 -30.82
N PRO A 6 3.48 -3.44 -30.47
CA PRO A 6 3.49 -2.80 -29.16
C PRO A 6 2.15 -2.10 -28.85
N HIS A 7 1.54 -2.45 -27.74
CA HIS A 7 0.32 -1.80 -27.27
C HIS A 7 0.31 -1.70 -25.76
N GLY A 8 0.86 -0.62 -25.24
CA GLY A 8 1.01 -0.40 -23.80
C GLY A 8 1.94 -1.41 -23.13
N MET A 9 1.95 -1.41 -21.79
CA MET A 9 2.74 -2.31 -20.96
C MET A 9 1.98 -3.60 -20.62
N ASN A 10 1.54 -4.32 -21.62
CA ASN A 10 0.79 -5.57 -21.47
C ASN A 10 1.73 -6.79 -21.30
N MET A 11 1.15 -7.99 -21.25
CA MET A 11 1.91 -9.24 -21.12
C MET A 11 2.99 -9.43 -22.21
N PHE A 12 2.76 -8.92 -23.43
CA PHE A 12 3.76 -8.96 -24.49
C PHE A 12 4.95 -8.07 -24.18
N TYR A 13 4.73 -6.89 -23.58
CA TYR A 13 5.80 -6.02 -23.09
C TYR A 13 6.65 -6.72 -22.03
N LYS A 14 6.02 -7.40 -21.06
CA LYS A 14 6.74 -8.17 -20.03
C LYS A 14 7.61 -9.26 -20.66
N LEU A 15 7.03 -10.08 -21.53
CA LEU A 15 7.78 -11.14 -22.25
C LEU A 15 8.95 -10.56 -23.05
N TRP A 16 8.72 -9.42 -23.70
CA TRP A 16 9.71 -8.70 -24.50
C TRP A 16 10.86 -8.17 -23.64
N THR A 17 10.56 -7.52 -22.55
CA THR A 17 11.54 -6.95 -21.61
C THR A 17 12.34 -8.04 -20.93
N ASP A 18 11.69 -9.12 -20.50
CA ASP A 18 12.35 -10.29 -19.91
C ASP A 18 13.25 -11.01 -20.91
N ALA A 19 12.87 -11.06 -22.19
CA ALA A 19 13.71 -11.60 -23.27
C ALA A 19 14.95 -10.71 -23.50
N LYS A 20 14.78 -9.38 -23.56
CA LYS A 20 15.91 -8.45 -23.69
C LYS A 20 16.89 -8.55 -22.50
N SER A 21 16.37 -8.76 -21.29
CA SER A 21 17.17 -8.93 -20.06
C SER A 21 17.63 -10.39 -19.81
N LYS A 22 17.34 -11.31 -20.71
CA LYS A 22 17.67 -12.75 -20.62
C LYS A 22 17.07 -13.45 -19.40
N LYS A 23 15.92 -13.02 -18.94
CA LYS A 23 15.15 -13.66 -17.86
C LYS A 23 14.28 -14.82 -18.35
N ASN A 24 14.04 -14.93 -19.67
CA ASN A 24 13.33 -16.03 -20.31
C ASN A 24 14.09 -16.54 -21.55
N ASP A 25 13.63 -17.65 -22.12
CA ASP A 25 14.28 -18.32 -23.28
C ASP A 25 13.83 -17.76 -24.64
N TYR A 26 13.02 -16.71 -24.68
CA TYR A 26 12.62 -16.10 -25.92
C TYR A 26 13.74 -15.26 -26.55
N ILE A 27 13.84 -15.33 -27.88
CA ILE A 27 14.76 -14.48 -28.65
C ILE A 27 13.95 -13.27 -29.15
N PRO A 28 14.23 -12.06 -28.67
CA PRO A 28 13.51 -10.87 -29.10
C PRO A 28 13.96 -10.49 -30.52
N VAL A 29 13.00 -10.32 -31.44
CA VAL A 29 13.22 -9.82 -32.78
C VAL A 29 12.33 -8.61 -32.98
N GLU A 30 12.92 -7.47 -33.29
CA GLU A 30 12.26 -6.21 -33.58
C GLU A 30 12.49 -5.89 -35.04
N VAL A 31 11.46 -5.48 -35.76
CA VAL A 31 11.55 -5.05 -37.16
C VAL A 31 11.04 -3.62 -37.26
N HIS A 32 11.95 -2.70 -37.27
CA HIS A 32 11.65 -1.28 -37.42
C HIS A 32 11.25 -0.95 -38.88
N TRP A 33 10.37 0.00 -39.08
CA TRP A 33 9.85 0.33 -40.41
C TRP A 33 10.98 0.68 -41.41
N SER A 34 12.04 1.32 -40.98
CA SER A 34 13.18 1.70 -41.82
C SER A 34 14.01 0.50 -42.34
N GLU A 35 13.86 -0.67 -41.72
CA GLU A 35 14.52 -1.92 -42.17
C GLU A 35 13.75 -2.61 -43.27
N VAL A 36 12.51 -2.18 -43.55
CA VAL A 36 11.64 -2.80 -44.55
C VAL A 36 11.88 -2.14 -45.90
N PRO A 37 12.31 -2.89 -46.95
CA PRO A 37 12.54 -2.32 -48.27
C PRO A 37 11.30 -1.60 -48.84
N GLY A 38 11.53 -0.40 -49.38
CA GLY A 38 10.47 0.43 -49.97
C GLY A 38 9.75 1.35 -48.97
N ARG A 39 10.17 1.39 -47.73
CA ARG A 39 9.68 2.35 -46.72
C ARG A 39 10.73 3.41 -46.50
N ASP A 40 10.42 4.63 -46.92
CA ASP A 40 11.26 5.83 -46.79
C ASP A 40 10.53 6.93 -45.98
N GLU A 41 11.12 8.08 -45.79
CA GLU A 41 10.50 9.20 -45.11
C GLU A 41 9.20 9.69 -45.77
N VAL A 42 9.07 9.56 -47.12
CA VAL A 42 7.84 9.92 -47.79
C VAL A 42 6.71 8.94 -47.43
N TRP A 43 7.02 7.64 -47.39
CA TRP A 43 6.10 6.62 -46.91
C TRP A 43 5.70 6.86 -45.45
N LYS A 44 6.63 7.26 -44.60
CA LYS A 44 6.38 7.60 -43.19
C LYS A 44 5.38 8.75 -43.08
N GLU A 45 5.63 9.86 -43.78
CA GLU A 45 4.73 11.02 -43.74
C GLU A 45 3.34 10.69 -44.26
N GLU A 46 3.24 9.89 -45.32
CA GLU A 46 1.96 9.43 -45.86
C GLU A 46 1.21 8.52 -44.88
N THR A 47 1.92 7.60 -44.25
CA THR A 47 1.35 6.70 -43.25
C THR A 47 0.84 7.46 -42.01
N ILE A 48 1.60 8.40 -41.49
CA ILE A 48 1.18 9.26 -40.37
C ILE A 48 -0.06 10.08 -40.74
N ARG A 49 -0.12 10.60 -41.96
CA ARG A 49 -1.25 11.39 -42.48
C ARG A 49 -2.52 10.56 -42.61
N ASN A 50 -2.38 9.29 -42.99
CA ASN A 50 -3.49 8.35 -43.16
C ASN A 50 -3.96 7.65 -41.89
N THR A 51 -3.10 7.69 -40.82
CA THR A 51 -3.40 7.04 -39.53
C THR A 51 -3.31 8.09 -38.41
N SER A 52 -2.29 8.02 -37.59
CA SER A 52 -1.93 9.03 -36.62
C SER A 52 -0.46 8.85 -36.22
N GLN A 53 0.15 9.89 -35.64
CA GLN A 53 1.51 9.79 -35.09
C GLN A 53 1.61 8.70 -34.01
N SER A 54 0.60 8.57 -33.17
CA SER A 54 0.56 7.55 -32.11
C SER A 54 0.51 6.15 -32.67
N GLN A 55 -0.36 5.90 -33.66
CA GLN A 55 -0.45 4.62 -34.31
C GLN A 55 0.84 4.28 -35.06
N PHE A 56 1.44 5.25 -35.74
CA PHE A 56 2.71 5.06 -36.42
C PHE A 56 3.83 4.67 -35.43
N ASN A 57 3.92 5.35 -34.31
CA ASN A 57 4.93 5.06 -33.29
C ASN A 57 4.75 3.63 -32.71
N SER A 58 3.50 3.22 -32.44
CA SER A 58 3.21 1.87 -31.93
C SER A 58 3.50 0.79 -32.95
N GLU A 59 2.97 0.93 -34.18
CA GLU A 59 2.98 -0.16 -35.17
C GLU A 59 4.29 -0.24 -35.96
N PHE A 60 4.97 0.88 -36.18
CA PHE A 60 6.10 0.98 -37.10
C PHE A 60 7.41 1.41 -36.44
N GLU A 61 7.41 2.32 -35.46
CA GLU A 61 8.58 2.64 -34.64
C GLU A 61 8.79 1.60 -33.52
N CYS A 62 7.90 0.62 -33.41
CA CYS A 62 7.95 -0.43 -32.39
C CYS A 62 7.99 0.12 -30.94
N GLU A 63 7.41 1.29 -30.71
CA GLU A 63 7.38 1.90 -29.39
C GLU A 63 6.22 1.33 -28.57
N PHE A 64 6.55 0.73 -27.43
CA PHE A 64 5.56 0.42 -26.41
C PHE A 64 5.09 1.72 -25.74
N LEU A 65 4.28 2.46 -26.47
CA LEU A 65 3.63 3.64 -25.94
C LEU A 65 2.38 3.20 -25.21
N GLY A 66 2.28 3.52 -23.94
CA GLY A 66 0.98 3.65 -23.30
C GLY A 66 0.16 4.71 -24.05
N SER A 67 -1.15 4.70 -23.91
CA SER A 67 -2.01 5.73 -24.51
C SER A 67 -1.44 7.13 -24.23
N ILE A 68 -1.52 8.04 -25.19
CA ILE A 68 -0.93 9.39 -25.08
C ILE A 68 -1.52 10.18 -23.91
N ASP A 69 -2.77 9.87 -23.55
CA ASP A 69 -3.53 10.56 -22.52
C ASP A 69 -3.58 9.80 -21.18
N THR A 70 -2.51 9.09 -20.82
CA THR A 70 -2.42 8.40 -19.52
C THR A 70 -2.25 9.36 -18.36
N LEU A 71 -2.72 8.96 -17.18
CA LEU A 71 -2.56 9.73 -15.95
C LEU A 71 -1.08 10.03 -15.66
N ILE A 72 -0.23 9.01 -15.77
CA ILE A 72 1.21 9.10 -15.56
C ILE A 72 1.90 9.20 -16.94
N ALA A 73 2.85 10.11 -17.03
CA ALA A 73 3.57 10.32 -18.28
C ALA A 73 4.26 9.02 -18.76
N PRO A 74 4.13 8.63 -20.04
CA PRO A 74 4.66 7.37 -20.57
C PRO A 74 6.17 7.20 -20.33
N HIS A 75 6.95 8.27 -20.39
CA HIS A 75 8.39 8.22 -20.12
C HIS A 75 8.69 7.85 -18.67
N LYS A 76 7.83 8.26 -17.71
CA LYS A 76 7.97 7.90 -16.30
C LYS A 76 7.68 6.41 -16.08
N LEU A 77 6.59 5.89 -16.67
CA LEU A 77 6.25 4.47 -16.58
C LEU A 77 7.35 3.56 -17.14
N LYS A 78 8.01 3.98 -18.23
CA LYS A 78 9.12 3.22 -18.84
C LYS A 78 10.35 3.06 -17.94
N VAL A 79 10.61 4.05 -17.07
CA VAL A 79 11.80 4.04 -16.19
C VAL A 79 11.51 3.52 -14.78
N MET A 80 10.25 3.30 -14.44
CA MET A 80 9.89 2.71 -13.16
C MET A 80 10.38 1.25 -13.08
N PRO A 81 11.18 0.91 -12.06
CA PRO A 81 11.64 -0.46 -11.87
C PRO A 81 10.49 -1.33 -11.34
N TYR A 82 10.44 -2.57 -11.81
CA TYR A 82 9.59 -3.59 -11.21
C TYR A 82 10.43 -4.79 -10.79
N VAL A 83 9.98 -5.49 -9.76
CA VAL A 83 10.62 -6.68 -9.22
C VAL A 83 9.59 -7.80 -9.07
N ASP A 84 10.07 -9.03 -9.12
CA ASP A 84 9.21 -10.17 -8.80
C ASP A 84 8.92 -10.17 -7.28
N PRO A 85 7.71 -10.57 -6.85
CA PRO A 85 7.40 -10.68 -5.44
C PRO A 85 8.30 -11.70 -4.74
N ILE A 86 8.71 -11.43 -3.51
CA ILE A 86 9.50 -12.37 -2.70
C ILE A 86 8.68 -13.59 -2.28
N GLN A 87 7.36 -13.46 -2.30
CA GLN A 87 6.40 -14.53 -2.04
C GLN A 87 5.12 -14.24 -2.80
N SER A 88 4.56 -15.25 -3.47
CA SER A 88 3.25 -15.20 -4.11
C SER A 88 2.44 -16.42 -3.69
N HIS A 89 1.27 -16.20 -3.10
CA HIS A 89 0.38 -17.27 -2.66
C HIS A 89 -1.07 -16.80 -2.64
N ALA A 90 -1.96 -17.58 -3.27
CA ALA A 90 -3.40 -17.34 -3.27
C ALA A 90 -3.75 -15.87 -3.59
N ASP A 91 -3.26 -15.38 -4.73
CA ASP A 91 -3.48 -14.04 -5.27
C ASP A 91 -2.90 -12.88 -4.42
N LEU A 92 -2.12 -13.19 -3.39
CA LEU A 92 -1.37 -12.25 -2.58
C LEU A 92 0.10 -12.29 -2.97
N ASP A 93 0.60 -11.17 -3.47
CA ASP A 93 2.00 -10.93 -3.78
C ASP A 93 2.63 -10.06 -2.70
N ILE A 94 3.74 -10.51 -2.13
CA ILE A 94 4.49 -9.81 -1.09
C ILE A 94 5.82 -9.35 -1.69
N PHE A 95 6.09 -8.06 -1.66
CA PHE A 95 7.34 -7.44 -2.12
C PHE A 95 8.30 -7.15 -0.96
N GLU A 96 7.75 -6.77 0.20
CA GLU A 96 8.51 -6.61 1.45
C GLU A 96 7.78 -7.31 2.58
N ARG A 97 8.51 -8.04 3.44
CA ARG A 97 7.93 -8.69 4.62
C ARG A 97 7.52 -7.64 5.66
N PRO A 98 6.50 -7.92 6.46
CA PRO A 98 6.16 -7.07 7.60
C PRO A 98 7.36 -6.86 8.52
N ASP A 99 7.57 -5.63 8.95
CA ASP A 99 8.62 -5.22 9.90
C ASP A 99 7.92 -4.54 11.09
N PRO A 100 8.12 -5.03 12.33
CA PRO A 100 7.48 -4.46 13.53
C PRO A 100 7.76 -2.96 13.76
N ALA A 101 8.89 -2.46 13.22
CA ALA A 101 9.27 -1.05 13.33
C ALA A 101 8.59 -0.14 12.29
N LYS A 102 7.72 -0.68 11.43
CA LYS A 102 7.11 0.09 10.35
C LYS A 102 5.61 0.32 10.55
N THR A 103 5.12 1.45 10.03
CA THR A 103 3.69 1.77 9.93
C THR A 103 3.20 1.45 8.53
N TYR A 104 2.04 0.80 8.46
CA TYR A 104 1.45 0.40 7.20
C TYR A 104 0.04 0.96 7.05
N PHE A 105 -0.36 1.15 5.80
CA PHE A 105 -1.69 1.58 5.40
C PHE A 105 -2.19 0.68 4.28
N LEU A 106 -3.43 0.21 4.36
CA LEU A 106 -4.05 -0.65 3.36
C LEU A 106 -5.23 0.08 2.73
N THR A 107 -5.30 0.07 1.40
CA THR A 107 -6.49 0.50 0.66
C THR A 107 -7.08 -0.65 -0.11
N ALA A 108 -8.40 -0.78 -0.08
CA ALA A 108 -9.13 -1.85 -0.75
C ALA A 108 -10.22 -1.32 -1.66
N ASP A 109 -10.28 -1.88 -2.86
CA ASP A 109 -11.37 -1.75 -3.83
C ASP A 109 -12.13 -3.07 -3.92
N VAL A 110 -13.46 -3.01 -3.94
CA VAL A 110 -14.32 -4.17 -3.75
C VAL A 110 -15.21 -4.41 -4.97
N SER A 111 -15.06 -5.56 -5.60
CA SER A 111 -15.92 -6.04 -6.67
C SER A 111 -16.96 -7.07 -6.19
N ARG A 112 -17.90 -7.39 -7.08
CA ARG A 112 -18.94 -8.41 -6.80
C ARG A 112 -18.47 -9.85 -6.92
N GLY A 113 -17.24 -10.11 -7.37
CA GLY A 113 -16.71 -11.44 -7.60
C GLY A 113 -17.46 -12.19 -8.70
N THR A 114 -17.75 -11.51 -9.81
CA THR A 114 -18.46 -12.04 -10.99
C THR A 114 -17.55 -12.26 -12.19
N SER A 115 -16.23 -12.30 -11.95
CA SER A 115 -15.17 -12.49 -12.95
C SER A 115 -15.03 -11.34 -13.95
N GLN A 116 -15.66 -10.18 -13.71
CA GLN A 116 -15.51 -8.99 -14.54
C GLN A 116 -14.52 -8.01 -13.94
N ASP A 117 -14.79 -7.56 -12.72
CA ASP A 117 -13.93 -6.64 -11.98
C ASP A 117 -13.23 -7.41 -10.85
N TYR A 118 -12.08 -6.91 -10.42
CA TYR A 118 -11.31 -7.53 -9.34
C TYR A 118 -11.63 -6.89 -8.00
N SER A 119 -11.71 -7.72 -6.94
CA SER A 119 -11.48 -7.23 -5.59
C SER A 119 -9.99 -7.16 -5.37
N ALA A 120 -9.50 -5.97 -5.02
CA ALA A 120 -8.08 -5.70 -4.88
C ALA A 120 -7.79 -4.93 -3.59
N PHE A 121 -6.60 -5.13 -3.05
CA PHE A 121 -6.04 -4.23 -2.05
C PHE A 121 -4.53 -4.09 -2.21
N LEU A 122 -4.02 -2.94 -1.78
CA LEU A 122 -2.61 -2.64 -1.72
C LEU A 122 -2.23 -2.28 -0.28
N VAL A 123 -1.08 -2.78 0.15
CA VAL A 123 -0.46 -2.40 1.43
C VAL A 123 0.71 -1.48 1.16
N PHE A 124 0.75 -0.37 1.87
CA PHE A 124 1.78 0.66 1.75
C PHE A 124 2.59 0.77 3.03
N ASP A 125 3.91 0.78 2.92
CA ASP A 125 4.79 1.28 3.97
C ASP A 125 4.71 2.82 3.98
N VAL A 126 4.20 3.38 5.07
CA VAL A 126 3.99 4.82 5.24
C VAL A 126 4.85 5.40 6.34
N THR A 127 5.83 4.65 6.82
CA THR A 127 6.75 5.06 7.89
C THR A 127 7.48 6.34 7.54
N GLN A 128 7.97 6.46 6.32
CA GLN A 128 8.66 7.63 5.79
C GLN A 128 8.56 7.71 4.27
N MET A 129 8.74 8.90 3.71
CA MET A 129 8.83 9.06 2.26
C MET A 129 10.22 8.60 1.75
N PRO A 130 10.29 8.00 0.56
CA PRO A 130 9.17 7.63 -0.32
C PRO A 130 8.32 6.50 0.26
N TYR A 131 7.00 6.62 0.16
CA TYR A 131 6.09 5.52 0.46
C TYR A 131 6.31 4.37 -0.52
N ARG A 132 5.97 3.13 -0.12
CA ARG A 132 6.19 1.95 -0.97
C ARG A 132 5.01 1.01 -0.92
N VAL A 133 4.64 0.46 -2.07
CA VAL A 133 3.76 -0.69 -2.11
C VAL A 133 4.54 -1.91 -1.67
N VAL A 134 4.13 -2.58 -0.61
CA VAL A 134 4.82 -3.74 -0.01
C VAL A 134 4.08 -5.05 -0.20
N ALA A 135 2.76 -5.00 -0.45
CA ALA A 135 1.97 -6.17 -0.81
C ALA A 135 0.79 -5.78 -1.71
N LYS A 136 0.38 -6.72 -2.54
CA LYS A 136 -0.74 -6.62 -3.47
C LYS A 136 -1.60 -7.88 -3.39
N TYR A 137 -2.92 -7.70 -3.34
CA TYR A 137 -3.89 -8.75 -3.55
C TYR A 137 -4.82 -8.38 -4.71
N ARG A 138 -5.16 -9.34 -5.57
CA ARG A 138 -6.05 -9.12 -6.70
C ARG A 138 -6.74 -10.42 -7.11
N ASN A 139 -8.07 -10.47 -6.98
CA ASN A 139 -8.85 -11.65 -7.34
C ASN A 139 -10.24 -11.25 -7.85
N ASN A 140 -10.70 -11.83 -8.97
CA ASN A 140 -11.99 -11.51 -9.57
C ASN A 140 -13.09 -12.56 -9.28
N GLU A 141 -12.77 -13.60 -8.53
CA GLU A 141 -13.71 -14.68 -8.15
C GLU A 141 -14.07 -14.67 -6.67
N ILE A 142 -13.28 -13.97 -5.85
CA ILE A 142 -13.52 -13.91 -4.41
C ILE A 142 -14.90 -13.31 -4.11
N LYS A 143 -15.67 -14.01 -3.29
CA LYS A 143 -16.98 -13.51 -2.87
C LYS A 143 -16.81 -12.36 -1.86
N PRO A 144 -17.66 -11.32 -1.91
CA PRO A 144 -17.60 -10.20 -0.97
C PRO A 144 -17.64 -10.59 0.51
N LEU A 145 -18.28 -11.71 0.83
CA LEU A 145 -18.33 -12.24 2.21
C LEU A 145 -17.00 -12.84 2.69
N LEU A 146 -16.11 -13.24 1.78
CA LEU A 146 -14.81 -13.83 2.11
C LEU A 146 -13.68 -12.80 2.08
N PHE A 147 -13.88 -11.72 1.36
CA PHE A 147 -12.87 -10.69 1.17
C PHE A 147 -12.47 -9.96 2.47
N PRO A 148 -13.39 -9.66 3.43
CA PRO A 148 -13.03 -9.08 4.72
C PRO A 148 -12.01 -9.92 5.48
N GLN A 149 -12.15 -11.25 5.46
CA GLN A 149 -11.21 -12.15 6.11
C GLN A 149 -9.80 -12.04 5.53
N LYS A 150 -9.68 -11.89 4.19
CA LYS A 150 -8.38 -11.69 3.52
C LYS A 150 -7.74 -10.36 3.90
N ILE A 151 -8.52 -9.27 3.93
CA ILE A 151 -8.06 -7.97 4.39
C ILE A 151 -7.58 -8.06 5.84
N TYR A 152 -8.38 -8.67 6.72
CA TYR A 152 -8.07 -8.82 8.14
C TYR A 152 -6.76 -9.58 8.38
N GLU A 153 -6.56 -10.73 7.73
CA GLU A 153 -5.35 -11.55 7.86
C GLU A 153 -4.09 -10.76 7.47
N VAL A 154 -4.14 -10.05 6.35
CA VAL A 154 -3.01 -9.26 5.86
C VAL A 154 -2.80 -8.02 6.71
N ALA A 155 -3.85 -7.31 7.08
CA ALA A 155 -3.77 -6.12 7.91
C ALA A 155 -3.17 -6.43 9.30
N LYS A 156 -3.56 -7.55 9.91
CA LYS A 156 -2.96 -8.07 11.15
C LYS A 156 -1.47 -8.40 10.98
N ALA A 157 -1.10 -9.06 9.88
CA ALA A 157 0.29 -9.40 9.59
C ALA A 157 1.17 -8.15 9.40
N TYR A 158 0.62 -7.07 8.84
CA TYR A 158 1.29 -5.79 8.65
C TYR A 158 1.02 -4.82 9.83
N ASN A 159 1.29 -5.27 11.05
CA ASN A 159 1.25 -4.50 12.32
C ASN A 159 -0.12 -3.87 12.60
N GLU A 160 -1.21 -4.60 12.35
CA GLU A 160 -2.57 -4.06 12.50
C GLU A 160 -2.75 -2.73 11.76
N CYS A 161 -2.33 -2.71 10.49
CA CYS A 161 -2.26 -1.49 9.70
C CYS A 161 -3.61 -0.76 9.58
N PHE A 162 -3.57 0.54 9.30
CA PHE A 162 -4.79 1.29 9.00
C PHE A 162 -5.42 0.81 7.69
N VAL A 163 -6.72 0.52 7.71
CA VAL A 163 -7.46 -0.01 6.56
C VAL A 163 -8.49 1.01 6.07
N LEU A 164 -8.43 1.37 4.79
CA LEU A 164 -9.40 2.23 4.13
C LEU A 164 -10.06 1.46 2.99
N VAL A 165 -11.35 1.18 3.12
CA VAL A 165 -12.14 0.45 2.13
C VAL A 165 -12.90 1.43 1.25
N GLU A 166 -12.95 1.21 -0.06
CA GLU A 166 -13.90 1.85 -0.94
C GLU A 166 -15.30 1.29 -0.67
N VAL A 167 -16.26 2.18 -0.33
CA VAL A 167 -17.60 1.76 0.09
C VAL A 167 -18.68 2.07 -0.96
N ASN A 168 -18.29 2.15 -2.21
CA ASN A 168 -19.24 2.15 -3.31
C ASN A 168 -19.86 0.75 -3.44
N ASP A 169 -21.12 0.69 -3.85
CA ASP A 169 -21.83 -0.55 -4.11
C ASP A 169 -21.73 -1.57 -2.94
N ILE A 170 -21.01 -2.68 -3.17
CA ILE A 170 -20.86 -3.79 -2.21
C ILE A 170 -19.82 -3.52 -1.11
N GLY A 171 -18.95 -2.54 -1.28
CA GLY A 171 -17.85 -2.26 -0.35
C GLY A 171 -18.29 -1.90 1.07
N GLU A 172 -19.51 -1.35 1.23
CA GLU A 172 -20.09 -1.08 2.55
C GLU A 172 -20.29 -2.36 3.37
N GLN A 173 -20.62 -3.48 2.71
CA GLN A 173 -20.75 -4.79 3.40
C GLN A 173 -19.39 -5.28 3.89
N VAL A 174 -18.33 -5.10 3.10
CA VAL A 174 -16.96 -5.47 3.47
C VAL A 174 -16.49 -4.65 4.66
N ALA A 175 -16.70 -3.33 4.63
CA ALA A 175 -16.33 -2.44 5.72
C ALA A 175 -17.09 -2.77 7.02
N ASN A 176 -18.40 -3.06 6.92
CA ASN A 176 -19.21 -3.48 8.07
C ASN A 176 -18.74 -4.82 8.65
N ALA A 177 -18.43 -5.81 7.80
CA ALA A 177 -17.91 -7.09 8.27
C ALA A 177 -16.55 -6.94 8.98
N LEU A 178 -15.65 -6.10 8.48
CA LEU A 178 -14.38 -5.77 9.16
C LEU A 178 -14.63 -5.17 10.55
N GLN A 179 -15.54 -4.20 10.66
CA GLN A 179 -15.77 -3.48 11.90
C GLN A 179 -16.56 -4.30 12.92
N PHE A 180 -17.65 -4.98 12.50
CA PHE A 180 -18.61 -5.55 13.43
C PHE A 180 -18.47 -7.07 13.59
N ASP A 181 -18.06 -7.80 12.53
CA ASP A 181 -17.91 -9.25 12.60
C ASP A 181 -16.48 -9.66 12.98
N LEU A 182 -15.46 -8.92 12.49
CA LEU A 182 -14.06 -9.19 12.76
C LEU A 182 -13.44 -8.24 13.82
N GLU A 183 -14.21 -7.27 14.32
CA GLU A 183 -13.82 -6.31 15.35
C GLU A 183 -12.45 -5.65 15.07
N TYR A 184 -12.27 -5.19 13.80
CA TYR A 184 -11.01 -4.57 13.40
C TYR A 184 -10.98 -3.08 13.75
N ASP A 185 -10.14 -2.70 14.73
CA ASP A 185 -10.12 -1.37 15.32
C ASP A 185 -9.53 -0.28 14.42
N ASN A 186 -8.57 -0.62 13.55
CA ASN A 186 -7.86 0.35 12.70
C ASN A 186 -8.55 0.60 11.35
N LEU A 187 -9.87 0.48 11.31
CA LEU A 187 -10.64 0.83 10.12
C LEU A 187 -10.84 2.36 10.03
N VAL A 188 -10.39 2.93 8.92
CA VAL A 188 -10.44 4.38 8.70
C VAL A 188 -11.82 4.81 8.23
N MET A 189 -12.35 5.87 8.83
CA MET A 189 -13.67 6.41 8.54
C MET A 189 -13.58 7.71 7.73
N ALA A 190 -14.59 7.96 6.91
CA ALA A 190 -14.78 9.25 6.27
C ALA A 190 -16.06 9.92 6.76
N SER A 191 -16.08 11.25 6.82
CA SER A 191 -17.26 12.04 7.14
C SER A 191 -17.52 13.10 6.08
N MET A 192 -18.79 13.44 5.84
CA MET A 192 -19.17 14.52 4.94
C MET A 192 -19.10 15.86 5.66
N ARG A 193 -18.28 16.78 5.17
CA ARG A 193 -18.10 18.11 5.78
C ARG A 193 -18.50 19.22 4.81
N GLY A 194 -19.79 19.44 4.65
CA GLY A 194 -20.36 20.52 3.86
C GLY A 194 -19.75 20.62 2.45
N ARG A 195 -19.23 21.80 2.09
CA ARG A 195 -18.60 22.04 0.77
C ARG A 195 -17.22 21.37 0.59
N ALA A 196 -16.55 20.99 1.66
CA ALA A 196 -15.26 20.32 1.59
C ALA A 196 -15.38 18.87 1.09
N GLY A 197 -16.59 18.31 1.05
CA GLY A 197 -16.82 16.93 0.63
C GLY A 197 -16.45 15.92 1.70
N GLN A 198 -15.91 14.78 1.30
CA GLN A 198 -15.46 13.75 2.22
C GLN A 198 -14.08 14.10 2.79
N ILE A 199 -13.93 13.91 4.09
CA ILE A 199 -12.67 14.02 4.81
C ILE A 199 -12.49 12.79 5.69
N LEU A 200 -11.25 12.35 5.88
CA LEU A 200 -10.93 11.31 6.87
C LEU A 200 -11.07 11.86 8.28
N GLY A 201 -11.46 11.00 9.24
CA GLY A 201 -11.60 11.35 10.64
C GLY A 201 -11.90 10.16 11.52
N ALA A 202 -11.82 10.38 12.84
CA ALA A 202 -12.06 9.36 13.88
C ALA A 202 -13.55 9.06 14.12
N GLY A 203 -14.46 9.45 13.25
CA GLY A 203 -15.90 9.19 13.44
C GLY A 203 -16.63 10.09 14.44
N PHE A 204 -15.93 10.86 15.26
CA PHE A 204 -16.50 11.68 16.33
C PHE A 204 -16.86 13.13 15.94
N SER A 205 -16.59 13.55 14.72
CA SER A 205 -16.82 14.91 14.25
C SER A 205 -18.27 15.12 13.76
N GLY A 206 -19.27 15.21 14.62
CA GLY A 206 -20.59 15.85 14.39
C GLY A 206 -21.36 15.62 13.09
N GLY A 207 -20.84 14.84 12.14
CA GLY A 207 -21.43 14.42 10.88
C GLY A 207 -21.68 12.92 10.86
N ARG A 208 -22.43 12.42 9.85
CA ARG A 208 -22.55 10.97 9.64
C ARG A 208 -21.19 10.43 9.22
N ALA A 209 -20.49 9.78 10.16
CA ALA A 209 -19.30 8.99 9.86
C ALA A 209 -19.71 7.75 9.06
N GLN A 210 -18.95 7.45 8.01
CA GLN A 210 -19.09 6.26 7.18
C GLN A 210 -17.80 5.45 7.29
N LEU A 211 -17.91 4.16 7.49
CA LEU A 211 -16.77 3.26 7.43
C LEU A 211 -16.21 3.27 6.00
N GLY A 212 -14.93 3.62 5.86
CA GLY A 212 -14.31 3.72 4.54
C GLY A 212 -14.63 5.01 3.77
N VAL A 213 -14.32 5.05 2.50
CA VAL A 213 -14.46 6.21 1.60
C VAL A 213 -15.36 5.89 0.41
N ARG A 214 -16.22 6.81 0.03
CA ARG A 214 -16.99 6.71 -1.21
C ARG A 214 -16.24 7.42 -2.33
N THR A 215 -15.90 6.72 -3.40
CA THR A 215 -15.25 7.30 -4.57
C THR A 215 -16.25 8.15 -5.36
N THR A 216 -16.30 9.43 -5.01
CA THR A 216 -17.02 10.46 -5.75
C THR A 216 -16.12 11.04 -6.84
N LYS A 217 -16.71 11.78 -7.79
CA LYS A 217 -15.93 12.52 -8.81
C LYS A 217 -14.87 13.44 -8.19
N SER A 218 -15.12 14.00 -7.02
CA SER A 218 -14.18 14.86 -6.30
C SER A 218 -13.04 14.04 -5.71
N VAL A 219 -13.32 12.92 -5.03
CA VAL A 219 -12.31 12.01 -4.47
C VAL A 219 -11.42 11.46 -5.57
N LYS A 220 -12.00 10.93 -6.67
CA LYS A 220 -11.24 10.41 -7.81
C LYS A 220 -10.35 11.49 -8.45
N ARG A 221 -10.88 12.70 -8.67
CA ARG A 221 -10.10 13.79 -9.27
C ARG A 221 -8.92 14.22 -8.40
N VAL A 222 -9.14 14.41 -7.09
CA VAL A 222 -8.07 14.79 -6.14
C VAL A 222 -7.07 13.64 -6.00
N GLY A 223 -7.57 12.41 -5.83
CA GLY A 223 -6.73 11.22 -5.73
C GLY A 223 -5.85 11.01 -6.96
N CYS A 224 -6.40 11.11 -8.18
CA CYS A 224 -5.62 11.03 -9.41
C CYS A 224 -4.56 12.14 -9.52
N SER A 225 -4.91 13.38 -9.17
CA SER A 225 -3.95 14.50 -9.18
C SER A 225 -2.79 14.26 -8.21
N ASN A 226 -3.10 13.83 -6.99
CA ASN A 226 -2.10 13.54 -5.97
C ASN A 226 -1.26 12.30 -6.34
N LEU A 227 -1.88 11.26 -6.90
CA LEU A 227 -1.19 10.05 -7.38
C LEU A 227 -0.15 10.43 -8.44
N LYS A 228 -0.55 11.24 -9.42
CA LYS A 228 0.37 11.76 -10.42
C LYS A 228 1.56 12.46 -9.78
N GLN A 229 1.32 13.36 -8.84
CA GLN A 229 2.37 14.09 -8.15
C GLN A 229 3.30 13.17 -7.35
N LEU A 230 2.75 12.18 -6.63
CA LEU A 230 3.53 11.23 -5.83
C LEU A 230 4.45 10.38 -6.70
N ILE A 231 3.95 9.87 -7.83
CA ILE A 231 4.74 9.03 -8.75
C ILE A 231 5.77 9.86 -9.51
N GLU A 232 5.38 11.01 -10.07
CA GLU A 232 6.29 11.84 -10.86
C GLU A 232 7.41 12.48 -10.04
N SER A 233 7.19 12.68 -8.72
CA SER A 233 8.20 13.18 -7.80
C SER A 233 8.95 12.09 -7.01
N ASP A 234 8.83 10.83 -7.39
CA ASP A 234 9.47 9.67 -6.73
C ASP A 234 9.14 9.53 -5.23
N LYS A 235 7.95 10.00 -4.83
CA LYS A 235 7.46 9.89 -3.45
C LYS A 235 6.61 8.66 -3.18
N LEU A 236 6.26 7.91 -4.22
CA LEU A 236 5.60 6.60 -4.15
C LEU A 236 6.32 5.62 -5.05
N LEU A 237 6.86 4.56 -4.48
CA LEU A 237 7.55 3.49 -5.18
C LEU A 237 6.59 2.31 -5.38
N ILE A 238 6.47 1.88 -6.63
CA ILE A 238 5.58 0.81 -7.05
C ILE A 238 6.44 -0.28 -7.68
N PRO A 239 6.66 -1.41 -6.99
CA PRO A 239 7.51 -2.48 -7.50
C PRO A 239 6.79 -3.46 -8.42
N ASP A 240 5.46 -3.35 -8.57
CA ASP A 240 4.62 -4.35 -9.22
C ASP A 240 4.33 -4.04 -10.67
N TYR A 241 4.48 -5.06 -11.52
CA TYR A 241 4.24 -4.97 -12.95
C TYR A 241 2.75 -4.78 -13.32
N ASP A 242 1.83 -5.47 -12.62
CA ASP A 242 0.40 -5.41 -12.93
C ASP A 242 -0.14 -4.00 -12.66
N ILE A 243 0.31 -3.38 -11.57
CA ILE A 243 -0.02 -1.98 -11.26
C ILE A 243 0.48 -1.05 -12.38
N MET A 244 1.72 -1.24 -12.85
CA MET A 244 2.24 -0.43 -13.95
C MET A 244 1.48 -0.67 -15.25
N SER A 245 1.06 -1.90 -15.50
CA SER A 245 0.22 -2.24 -16.65
C SER A 245 -1.12 -1.51 -16.61
N GLU A 246 -1.81 -1.50 -15.45
CA GLU A 246 -3.06 -0.73 -15.29
C GLU A 246 -2.83 0.78 -15.43
N LEU A 247 -1.76 1.33 -14.85
CA LEU A 247 -1.40 2.74 -15.00
C LEU A 247 -1.15 3.14 -16.47
N SER A 248 -0.62 2.22 -17.27
CA SER A 248 -0.35 2.45 -18.70
C SER A 248 -1.60 2.47 -19.58
N THR A 249 -2.71 1.93 -19.07
CA THR A 249 -4.02 1.89 -19.73
C THR A 249 -5.06 2.78 -19.04
N PHE A 250 -4.65 3.52 -17.99
CA PHE A 250 -5.53 4.43 -17.26
C PHE A 250 -5.52 5.81 -17.91
N VAL A 251 -6.51 6.06 -18.75
CA VAL A 251 -6.56 7.18 -19.70
C VAL A 251 -7.63 8.20 -19.35
N VAL A 252 -7.48 9.40 -19.90
CA VAL A 252 -8.52 10.43 -19.84
C VAL A 252 -9.71 10.02 -20.68
N LYS A 253 -10.88 9.87 -20.07
CA LYS A 253 -12.19 9.71 -20.74
C LYS A 253 -13.14 10.82 -20.29
N GLY A 254 -13.34 11.80 -21.15
CA GLY A 254 -14.16 12.97 -20.86
C GLY A 254 -13.54 13.86 -19.77
N SER A 255 -14.18 13.98 -18.61
CA SER A 255 -13.70 14.80 -17.47
C SER A 255 -13.03 13.99 -16.37
N SER A 256 -12.79 12.70 -16.58
CA SER A 256 -12.21 11.78 -15.59
C SER A 256 -11.19 10.84 -16.23
N HIS A 257 -10.47 10.08 -15.41
CA HIS A 257 -9.60 9.00 -15.86
C HIS A 257 -10.32 7.67 -15.62
N GLN A 258 -10.15 6.72 -16.53
CA GLN A 258 -10.74 5.38 -16.46
C GLN A 258 -9.81 4.41 -17.19
N ALA A 259 -9.95 3.12 -16.93
CA ALA A 259 -9.31 2.10 -17.73
C ALA A 259 -9.73 2.20 -19.21
N ASP A 260 -8.82 1.90 -20.09
CA ASP A 260 -9.13 1.78 -21.53
C ASP A 260 -10.03 0.56 -21.78
N ASP A 261 -10.67 0.50 -22.95
CA ASP A 261 -11.64 -0.56 -23.25
C ASP A 261 -11.00 -1.95 -23.19
N GLY A 262 -11.60 -2.83 -22.38
CA GLY A 262 -11.09 -4.17 -22.13
C GLY A 262 -9.95 -4.26 -21.12
N CYS A 263 -9.59 -3.14 -20.45
CA CYS A 263 -8.65 -3.08 -19.35
C CYS A 263 -9.37 -2.85 -18.01
N THR A 264 -8.65 -3.03 -16.92
CA THR A 264 -9.15 -2.84 -15.55
C THR A 264 -8.38 -1.72 -14.85
N ASP A 265 -8.96 -1.13 -13.81
CA ASP A 265 -8.34 -0.07 -12.99
C ASP A 265 -8.47 -0.31 -11.48
N ASP A 266 -8.68 -1.56 -11.06
CA ASP A 266 -8.91 -1.92 -9.65
C ASP A 266 -7.69 -1.63 -8.76
N LEU A 267 -6.48 -1.94 -9.22
CA LEU A 267 -5.24 -1.61 -8.54
C LEU A 267 -4.97 -0.09 -8.55
N VAL A 268 -5.28 0.56 -9.66
CA VAL A 268 -5.18 2.02 -9.76
C VAL A 268 -6.21 2.69 -8.86
N ALA A 269 -7.38 2.07 -8.64
CA ALA A 269 -8.37 2.54 -7.68
C ALA A 269 -7.79 2.55 -6.26
N CYS A 270 -7.16 1.47 -5.84
CA CYS A 270 -6.43 1.42 -4.56
C CYS A 270 -5.36 2.53 -4.46
N LEU A 271 -4.61 2.79 -5.54
CA LEU A 271 -3.58 3.85 -5.57
C LEU A 271 -4.17 5.25 -5.43
N PHE A 272 -5.22 5.61 -6.19
CA PHE A 272 -5.76 6.97 -6.09
C PHE A 272 -6.52 7.21 -4.78
N ILE A 273 -7.10 6.17 -4.17
CA ILE A 273 -7.69 6.24 -2.83
C ILE A 273 -6.59 6.50 -1.79
N PHE A 274 -5.47 5.79 -1.88
CA PHE A 274 -4.29 6.05 -1.04
C PHE A 274 -3.78 7.49 -1.22
N ALA A 275 -3.57 7.92 -2.46
CA ALA A 275 -3.08 9.27 -2.76
C ALA A 275 -4.04 10.39 -2.29
N TRP A 276 -5.36 10.11 -2.30
CA TRP A 276 -6.33 11.00 -1.70
C TRP A 276 -6.22 11.01 -0.17
N ALA A 277 -6.02 9.85 0.46
CA ALA A 277 -5.89 9.72 1.92
C ALA A 277 -4.64 10.43 2.45
N VAL A 278 -3.50 10.30 1.79
CA VAL A 278 -2.21 10.91 2.18
C VAL A 278 -2.29 12.44 2.29
N ASP A 279 -3.13 13.09 1.49
CA ASP A 279 -3.32 14.54 1.55
C ASP A 279 -4.17 15.00 2.76
N GLN A 280 -4.91 14.08 3.38
CA GLN A 280 -5.78 14.39 4.50
C GLN A 280 -4.98 14.64 5.79
N GLN A 281 -5.41 15.65 6.55
CA GLN A 281 -4.80 15.99 7.83
C GLN A 281 -4.84 14.80 8.81
N TYR A 282 -5.95 14.08 8.84
CA TYR A 282 -6.12 12.93 9.71
C TYR A 282 -5.14 11.79 9.41
N PHE A 283 -4.82 11.53 8.14
CA PHE A 283 -3.79 10.56 7.77
C PHE A 283 -2.42 10.93 8.35
N LYS A 284 -2.05 12.20 8.25
CA LYS A 284 -0.78 12.71 8.81
C LYS A 284 -0.74 12.57 10.32
N GLU A 285 -1.84 12.85 11.00
CA GLU A 285 -1.95 12.69 12.45
C GLU A 285 -1.88 11.22 12.88
N LEU A 286 -2.53 10.30 12.15
CA LEU A 286 -2.47 8.86 12.42
C LEU A 286 -1.04 8.33 12.31
N THR A 287 -0.38 8.62 11.20
CA THR A 287 0.98 8.13 10.94
C THR A 287 2.00 8.73 11.90
N ASP A 288 1.90 10.03 12.21
CA ASP A 288 2.79 10.69 13.16
C ASP A 288 2.62 10.17 14.61
N ASN A 289 1.38 9.91 15.03
CA ASN A 289 1.08 9.38 16.37
C ASN A 289 1.59 7.94 16.51
N ASP A 290 1.35 7.10 15.52
CA ASP A 290 1.80 5.71 15.52
C ASP A 290 3.35 5.62 15.55
N ILE A 291 4.05 6.47 14.81
CA ILE A 291 5.51 6.59 14.86
C ILE A 291 5.97 7.01 16.26
N ARG A 292 5.34 8.02 16.89
CA ARG A 292 5.70 8.48 18.24
C ARG A 292 5.45 7.42 19.29
N GLU A 293 4.33 6.69 19.24
CA GLU A 293 4.03 5.62 20.18
C GLU A 293 5.06 4.48 20.09
N ARG A 294 5.50 4.12 18.90
CA ARG A 294 6.54 3.12 18.70
C ARG A 294 7.88 3.58 19.24
N MET A 295 8.30 4.80 18.91
CA MET A 295 9.53 5.37 19.46
C MET A 295 9.51 5.40 21.00
N TYR A 296 8.35 5.69 21.59
CA TYR A 296 8.20 5.67 23.04
C TYR A 296 8.30 4.26 23.62
N ARG A 297 7.68 3.25 22.98
CA ARG A 297 7.82 1.84 23.39
C ARG A 297 9.25 1.34 23.27
N GLU A 298 9.91 1.61 22.14
CA GLU A 298 11.32 1.24 21.96
C GLU A 298 12.23 1.87 23.03
N GLN A 299 12.03 3.14 23.35
CA GLN A 299 12.77 3.80 24.42
C GLN A 299 12.50 3.17 25.80
N LYS A 300 11.25 2.82 26.05
CA LYS A 300 10.86 2.17 27.30
C LYS A 300 11.50 0.78 27.40
N ASP A 301 11.44 -0.03 26.33
CA ASP A 301 12.03 -1.36 26.28
C ASP A 301 13.56 -1.31 26.42
N GLN A 302 14.21 -0.31 25.82
CA GLN A 302 15.64 -0.05 26.00
C GLN A 302 15.96 0.32 27.45
N LEU A 303 15.17 1.21 28.06
CA LEU A 303 15.33 1.54 29.45
C LEU A 303 15.11 0.36 30.40
N GLU A 304 14.13 -0.52 30.10
CA GLU A 304 13.89 -1.73 30.86
C GLU A 304 15.03 -2.78 30.67
N GLN A 305 15.65 -2.84 29.48
CA GLN A 305 16.82 -3.67 29.24
C GLN A 305 18.09 -3.11 29.91
N ASP A 306 18.25 -1.78 29.88
CA ASP A 306 19.38 -1.11 30.53
C ASP A 306 19.25 -1.08 32.05
N MET A 307 18.02 -1.16 32.58
CA MET A 307 17.75 -1.50 33.97
C MET A 307 17.98 -3.01 34.14
N ALA A 308 19.24 -3.44 33.93
CA ALA A 308 19.68 -4.77 34.38
C ALA A 308 19.15 -4.94 35.83
N PRO A 309 18.65 -6.15 36.18
CA PRO A 309 18.18 -6.35 37.55
C PRO A 309 19.36 -5.98 38.43
N PHE A 310 19.28 -4.81 39.04
CA PHE A 310 20.15 -4.52 40.18
C PHE A 310 19.88 -5.69 41.10
N GLY A 311 20.87 -6.60 41.12
CA GLY A 311 20.86 -7.71 42.05
C GLY A 311 20.41 -7.15 43.38
N PHE A 312 19.59 -7.88 44.08
CA PHE A 312 19.10 -7.51 45.39
C PHE A 312 20.18 -6.68 46.10
N ILE A 313 19.91 -5.41 46.31
CA ILE A 313 20.75 -4.63 47.25
C ILE A 313 20.48 -5.36 48.53
N ASP A 314 21.40 -6.22 48.94
CA ASP A 314 21.45 -6.75 50.26
C ASP A 314 21.61 -5.52 51.15
N ASN A 315 20.57 -5.17 51.91
CA ASN A 315 20.54 -3.97 52.72
C ASN A 315 21.52 -4.05 53.91
N GLY A 316 22.37 -5.12 53.92
CA GLY A 316 23.32 -5.30 55.01
C GLY A 316 22.67 -5.41 56.40
N ILE A 317 21.36 -5.69 56.39
CA ILE A 317 20.67 -6.06 57.64
C ILE A 317 20.97 -7.53 57.82
N ASP A 318 22.02 -7.84 58.53
CA ASP A 318 22.27 -9.17 59.04
C ASP A 318 21.00 -9.62 59.75
N ASP A 319 20.58 -10.86 59.50
CA ASP A 319 19.49 -11.46 60.23
C ASP A 319 19.76 -11.30 61.72
N PRO A 320 18.80 -10.84 62.55
CA PRO A 320 19.03 -10.62 63.96
C PRO A 320 19.52 -11.93 64.56
N GLU A 321 20.72 -11.92 65.19
CA GLU A 321 21.23 -13.07 65.87
C GLU A 321 20.17 -13.57 66.86
N VAL A 322 19.70 -14.77 66.65
CA VAL A 322 18.71 -15.41 67.52
C VAL A 322 19.48 -16.27 68.52
N GLU A 323 19.61 -15.80 69.73
CA GLU A 323 20.14 -16.61 70.84
C GLU A 323 19.00 -17.50 71.38
N VAL A 324 19.28 -18.79 71.55
CA VAL A 324 18.39 -19.73 72.17
C VAL A 324 18.92 -20.08 73.60
N ASP A 325 18.15 -19.79 74.64
CA ASP A 325 18.53 -20.14 76.03
C ASP A 325 18.40 -21.63 76.34
N GLU A 326 18.88 -22.08 77.46
CA GLU A 326 18.85 -23.49 77.91
C GLU A 326 17.44 -24.10 78.02
N TYR A 327 16.43 -23.26 77.97
CA TYR A 327 15.00 -23.64 78.00
C TYR A 327 14.33 -23.64 76.61
N GLY A 328 15.10 -23.35 75.51
CA GLY A 328 14.57 -23.36 74.15
C GLY A 328 13.88 -22.06 73.76
N THR A 329 13.97 -20.99 74.51
CA THR A 329 13.36 -19.68 74.23
C THR A 329 14.26 -18.92 73.24
N ARG A 330 13.71 -18.40 72.20
CA ARG A 330 14.42 -17.60 71.19
C ARG A 330 14.40 -16.14 71.56
N TRP A 331 15.58 -15.52 71.66
CA TRP A 331 15.74 -14.10 71.93
C TRP A 331 16.28 -13.43 70.68
N THR A 332 15.65 -12.32 70.26
CA THR A 332 16.14 -11.48 69.18
C THR A 332 16.59 -10.15 69.73
N THR A 333 17.82 -9.75 69.47
CA THR A 333 18.33 -8.44 69.88
C THR A 333 17.69 -7.37 68.99
N VAL A 334 16.83 -6.54 69.58
CA VAL A 334 16.27 -5.37 68.91
C VAL A 334 17.21 -4.19 69.15
N VAL A 335 18.03 -3.83 68.14
CA VAL A 335 18.81 -2.60 68.15
C VAL A 335 17.83 -1.43 68.03
N ARG A 336 17.58 -0.67 69.07
CA ARG A 336 16.84 0.60 68.99
C ARG A 336 17.79 1.65 68.43
N ASP A 337 17.53 2.08 67.25
CA ASP A 337 18.15 3.23 66.63
C ASP A 337 17.73 4.49 67.41
N HIS A 338 18.70 5.11 68.14
CA HIS A 338 18.51 6.32 68.93
C HIS A 338 18.57 7.62 68.10
N ASN A 339 18.19 7.61 66.83
CA ASN A 339 18.23 8.80 65.96
C ASN A 339 16.92 9.11 65.29
N THR A 340 15.87 9.34 66.10
CA THR A 340 14.70 10.09 65.64
C THR A 340 14.16 10.96 66.73
N ASP A 341 14.92 12.01 67.02
CA ASP A 341 14.38 13.25 67.56
C ASP A 341 14.75 14.35 66.56
N TRP A 342 13.74 14.80 65.82
CA TRP A 342 13.33 16.15 65.37
C TRP A 342 12.24 16.06 64.36
#